data_f85a87ea40836063af1b3fd0ad3206a3
#
_entry.id   f85a87ea40836063af1b3fd0ad3206a3
#
_cell.length_a   1.000
_cell.length_b   1.000
_cell.length_c   1.000
_cell.angle_alpha   90.00
_cell.angle_beta   90.00
_cell.angle_gamma   90.00
#
_symmetry.space_group_name_H-M   'P 1'
#
loop_
_entity.id
_entity.type
_entity.pdbx_description
1 polymer ?
#
loop_
_entity_poly.entity_id
_entity_poly.type
_entity_poly.pdbx_seq_one_letter_code
_entity_poly.pdbx_strand_id
1 'polypeptide(L)'
;MSRVSRLFVLMVFALAVPAAAFGDQAYRTIDSRGAGDPDTVEVTEFFWYGCPHCHRFAPYIERWSADIPEDVEFRHMPAVFAPSWEIHGRAFYAAKAMDVLGQFHPAMFEALHEQGRQLDSEEAIGEFVEELGLDGDKFVATMQSFAVDANMRRARDLQETYGIEGTPSVVIDGRFVTSGGMAGGFDRMIEVIDERVAAARGGSN
;
A
#
# COMPACT_ATOMS: atom_id res chain seq x y z
N MET A 1 28.90 67.52 -45.41
CA MET A 1 28.05 67.43 -44.24
C MET A 1 27.51 65.95 -44.18
N SER A 2 28.21 65.12 -43.45
CA SER A 2 27.94 63.65 -43.41
C SER A 2 27.09 63.33 -42.20
N ARG A 3 25.91 62.74 -42.41
CA ARG A 3 25.01 62.22 -41.33
C ARG A 3 25.33 60.76 -41.12
N VAL A 4 26.00 60.46 -40.02
CA VAL A 4 26.21 59.06 -39.54
C VAL A 4 24.98 58.63 -38.77
N SER A 5 24.17 57.72 -39.36
CA SER A 5 23.03 57.08 -38.71
C SER A 5 23.56 55.96 -37.84
N ARG A 6 23.44 56.11 -36.52
CA ARG A 6 23.74 55.02 -35.54
C ARG A 6 22.55 54.13 -35.40
N LEU A 7 22.67 52.91 -35.96
CA LEU A 7 21.70 51.80 -35.75
C LEU A 7 21.98 51.22 -34.40
N PHE A 8 21.05 51.40 -33.45
CA PHE A 8 21.04 50.69 -32.17
C PHE A 8 20.36 49.33 -32.37
N VAL A 9 21.16 48.27 -32.35
CA VAL A 9 20.63 46.88 -32.33
C VAL A 9 20.30 46.54 -30.89
N LEU A 10 19.01 46.50 -30.55
CA LEU A 10 18.51 45.99 -29.28
C LEU A 10 18.57 44.47 -29.29
N MET A 11 19.58 43.92 -28.63
CA MET A 11 19.72 42.48 -28.42
C MET A 11 18.80 42.07 -27.26
N VAL A 12 17.60 41.53 -27.58
CA VAL A 12 16.68 40.97 -26.59
C VAL A 12 17.22 39.61 -26.15
N PHE A 13 17.80 39.57 -24.97
CA PHE A 13 18.18 38.32 -24.30
C PHE A 13 16.90 37.68 -23.75
N ALA A 14 16.38 36.68 -24.44
CA ALA A 14 15.31 35.84 -23.92
C ALA A 14 15.88 34.94 -22.80
N LEU A 15 15.62 35.32 -21.56
CA LEU A 15 15.84 34.42 -20.41
C LEU A 15 14.87 33.25 -20.54
N ALA A 16 15.37 32.11 -21.01
CA ALA A 16 14.69 30.85 -20.89
C ALA A 16 14.69 30.45 -19.40
N VAL A 17 13.59 30.74 -18.68
CA VAL A 17 13.35 30.21 -17.35
C VAL A 17 13.09 28.72 -17.55
N PRO A 18 13.91 27.79 -16.98
CA PRO A 18 13.56 26.40 -17.00
C PRO A 18 12.25 26.28 -16.24
N ALA A 19 11.18 25.81 -16.90
CA ALA A 19 9.99 25.35 -16.25
C ALA A 19 10.44 24.17 -15.37
N ALA A 20 10.60 24.44 -14.07
CA ALA A 20 10.69 23.38 -13.08
C ALA A 20 9.38 22.59 -13.23
N ALA A 21 9.46 21.44 -13.86
CA ALA A 21 8.39 20.46 -13.83
C ALA A 21 8.20 20.09 -12.35
N PHE A 22 7.20 20.68 -11.71
CA PHE A 22 6.59 20.09 -10.53
C PHE A 22 5.94 18.79 -11.03
N GLY A 23 6.78 17.78 -11.27
CA GLY A 23 6.34 16.44 -11.50
C GLY A 23 5.66 16.00 -10.23
N ASP A 24 4.36 15.84 -10.31
CA ASP A 24 3.57 15.10 -9.33
C ASP A 24 4.29 13.76 -9.19
N GLN A 25 5.02 13.58 -8.08
CA GLN A 25 5.83 12.38 -7.92
C GLN A 25 4.87 11.25 -7.61
N ALA A 26 4.68 10.35 -8.57
CA ALA A 26 3.81 9.19 -8.45
C ALA A 26 4.22 8.23 -7.29
N TYR A 27 5.35 8.50 -6.67
CA TYR A 27 5.85 7.84 -5.46
C TYR A 27 6.78 8.79 -4.68
N ARG A 28 7.07 8.45 -3.43
CA ARG A 28 8.13 9.09 -2.64
C ARG A 28 9.20 8.08 -2.23
N THR A 29 10.42 8.55 -2.07
CA THR A 29 11.52 7.74 -1.53
C THR A 29 11.58 7.91 -0.02
N ILE A 30 11.91 6.84 0.69
CA ILE A 30 12.12 6.82 2.14
C ILE A 30 13.48 6.22 2.46
N ASP A 31 14.14 6.72 3.51
CA ASP A 31 15.46 6.26 3.96
C ASP A 31 15.36 5.09 4.94
N SER A 32 14.49 4.13 4.66
CA SER A 32 14.43 2.93 5.48
C SER A 32 14.59 1.72 4.57
N ARG A 33 15.71 1.02 4.71
CA ARG A 33 15.77 -0.33 4.18
C ARG A 33 14.98 -1.22 5.15
N GLY A 34 13.96 -1.88 4.65
CA GLY A 34 13.27 -2.93 5.40
C GLY A 34 14.28 -3.99 5.87
N ALA A 35 14.00 -4.63 7.01
CA ALA A 35 14.77 -5.76 7.51
C ALA A 35 14.51 -7.05 6.70
N GLY A 36 14.25 -6.91 5.37
CA GLY A 36 13.99 -8.02 4.46
C GLY A 36 15.25 -8.77 4.05
N ASP A 37 15.05 -9.90 3.42
CA ASP A 37 16.10 -10.67 2.77
C ASP A 37 16.73 -9.81 1.65
N PRO A 38 18.06 -9.63 1.60
CA PRO A 38 18.72 -8.83 0.57
C PRO A 38 18.52 -9.37 -0.85
N ASP A 39 18.16 -10.66 -0.98
CA ASP A 39 17.93 -11.33 -2.27
C ASP A 39 16.46 -11.28 -2.72
N THR A 40 15.57 -10.68 -1.94
CA THR A 40 14.12 -10.62 -2.20
C THR A 40 13.60 -9.19 -2.15
N VAL A 41 12.89 -8.75 -3.19
CA VAL A 41 12.19 -7.47 -3.20
C VAL A 41 10.85 -7.62 -2.49
N GLU A 42 10.70 -6.99 -1.34
CA GLU A 42 9.44 -6.99 -0.60
C GLU A 42 8.50 -5.90 -1.12
N VAL A 43 7.25 -6.27 -1.42
CA VAL A 43 6.16 -5.36 -1.76
C VAL A 43 5.07 -5.50 -0.71
N THR A 44 4.80 -4.45 0.05
CA THR A 44 3.84 -4.47 1.15
C THR A 44 2.71 -3.48 0.88
N GLU A 45 1.47 -3.97 0.76
CA GLU A 45 0.27 -3.13 0.75
C GLU A 45 -0.20 -2.85 2.18
N PHE A 46 -0.27 -1.58 2.54
CA PHE A 46 -0.98 -1.13 3.74
C PHE A 46 -2.44 -0.86 3.41
N PHE A 47 -3.34 -1.58 4.05
CA PHE A 47 -4.77 -1.57 3.76
C PHE A 47 -5.62 -1.52 5.03
N TRP A 48 -6.91 -1.25 4.86
CA TRP A 48 -7.93 -1.44 5.89
C TRP A 48 -9.20 -2.01 5.26
N TYR A 49 -9.81 -3.00 5.87
CA TYR A 49 -11.03 -3.61 5.34
C TYR A 49 -12.18 -2.61 5.17
N GLY A 50 -12.34 -1.65 6.08
CA GLY A 50 -13.38 -0.60 5.97
C GLY A 50 -13.07 0.50 4.94
N CYS A 51 -11.94 0.44 4.21
CA CYS A 51 -11.57 1.45 3.23
C CYS A 51 -12.16 1.14 1.84
N PRO A 52 -13.08 1.99 1.30
CA PRO A 52 -13.64 1.78 -0.03
C PRO A 52 -12.60 1.84 -1.16
N HIS A 53 -11.50 2.58 -0.95
CA HIS A 53 -10.40 2.63 -1.92
C HIS A 53 -9.61 1.33 -1.94
N CYS A 54 -9.40 0.68 -0.77
CA CYS A 54 -8.74 -0.63 -0.69
C CYS A 54 -9.61 -1.70 -1.37
N HIS A 55 -10.91 -1.73 -1.11
CA HIS A 55 -11.83 -2.62 -1.80
C HIS A 55 -11.75 -2.48 -3.33
N ARG A 56 -11.73 -1.24 -3.84
CA ARG A 56 -11.58 -1.01 -5.29
C ARG A 56 -10.19 -1.32 -5.84
N PHE A 57 -9.15 -1.25 -5.01
CA PHE A 57 -7.78 -1.56 -5.41
C PHE A 57 -7.48 -3.06 -5.38
N ALA A 58 -8.15 -3.83 -4.52
CA ALA A 58 -7.93 -5.26 -4.34
C ALA A 58 -7.83 -6.04 -5.67
N PRO A 59 -8.75 -5.92 -6.66
CA PRO A 59 -8.64 -6.66 -7.91
C PRO A 59 -7.45 -6.26 -8.79
N TYR A 60 -6.83 -5.11 -8.57
CA TYR A 60 -5.61 -4.68 -9.26
C TYR A 60 -4.39 -5.36 -8.66
N ILE A 61 -4.25 -5.27 -7.34
CA ILE A 61 -3.08 -5.81 -6.65
C ILE A 61 -3.08 -7.34 -6.61
N GLU A 62 -4.25 -7.97 -6.52
CA GLU A 62 -4.38 -9.43 -6.60
C GLU A 62 -3.94 -9.97 -7.96
N ARG A 63 -4.38 -9.33 -9.07
CA ARG A 63 -3.91 -9.70 -10.41
C ARG A 63 -2.41 -9.52 -10.56
N TRP A 64 -1.89 -8.41 -10.06
CA TRP A 64 -0.46 -8.12 -10.10
C TRP A 64 0.32 -9.17 -9.30
N SER A 65 -0.10 -9.48 -8.09
CA SER A 65 0.59 -10.43 -7.20
C SER A 65 0.53 -11.88 -7.66
N ALA A 66 -0.40 -12.23 -8.54
CA ALA A 66 -0.51 -13.57 -9.10
C ALA A 66 0.57 -13.90 -10.14
N ASP A 67 1.27 -12.91 -10.69
CA ASP A 67 2.26 -13.06 -11.76
C ASP A 67 3.60 -12.35 -11.44
N ILE A 68 3.98 -12.34 -10.15
CA ILE A 68 5.25 -11.74 -9.71
C ILE A 68 6.40 -12.74 -9.84
N PRO A 69 7.66 -12.25 -10.09
CA PRO A 69 8.86 -13.10 -10.12
C PRO A 69 9.12 -13.77 -8.76
N GLU A 70 9.85 -14.91 -8.78
CA GLU A 70 10.18 -15.68 -7.57
C GLU A 70 11.01 -14.90 -6.54
N ASP A 71 11.76 -13.88 -6.99
CA ASP A 71 12.55 -12.97 -6.15
C ASP A 71 11.75 -11.75 -5.65
N VAL A 72 10.43 -11.74 -5.84
CA VAL A 72 9.52 -10.70 -5.33
C VAL A 72 8.53 -11.32 -4.36
N GLU A 73 8.42 -10.77 -3.16
CA GLU A 73 7.45 -11.20 -2.15
C GLU A 73 6.38 -10.13 -1.95
N PHE A 74 5.12 -10.48 -2.16
CA PHE A 74 3.99 -9.61 -1.86
C PHE A 74 3.34 -9.98 -0.53
N ARG A 75 2.96 -8.96 0.23
CA ARG A 75 2.19 -9.13 1.47
C ARG A 75 1.21 -8.00 1.73
N HIS A 76 0.07 -8.34 2.27
CA HIS A 76 -0.85 -7.37 2.86
C HIS A 76 -0.45 -7.07 4.31
N MET A 77 -0.64 -5.82 4.74
CA MET A 77 -0.41 -5.37 6.11
C MET A 77 -1.55 -4.43 6.54
N PRO A 78 -2.31 -4.78 7.58
CA PRO A 78 -3.33 -3.89 8.11
C PRO A 78 -2.73 -2.58 8.62
N ALA A 79 -3.26 -1.44 8.16
CA ALA A 79 -2.99 -0.13 8.74
C ALA A 79 -3.94 0.15 9.91
N VAL A 80 -3.45 0.88 10.93
CA VAL A 80 -4.24 1.22 12.12
C VAL A 80 -4.09 2.71 12.40
N PHE A 81 -5.03 3.51 11.89
CA PHE A 81 -5.09 4.96 12.15
C PHE A 81 -6.06 5.34 13.27
N ALA A 82 -6.95 4.42 13.66
CA ALA A 82 -7.91 4.61 14.73
C ALA A 82 -8.15 3.29 15.48
N PRO A 83 -8.60 3.33 16.75
CA PRO A 83 -8.92 2.12 17.51
C PRO A 83 -9.93 1.19 16.81
N SER A 84 -10.89 1.75 16.07
CA SER A 84 -11.87 0.98 15.29
C SER A 84 -11.28 0.18 14.13
N TRP A 85 -10.06 0.48 13.70
CA TRP A 85 -9.36 -0.28 12.66
C TRP A 85 -8.67 -1.51 13.22
N GLU A 86 -8.36 -1.49 14.52
CA GLU A 86 -7.58 -2.56 15.17
C GLU A 86 -8.27 -3.90 15.09
N ILE A 87 -9.59 -3.97 15.26
CA ILE A 87 -10.32 -5.22 15.23
C ILE A 87 -10.21 -5.93 13.87
N HIS A 88 -10.24 -5.15 12.78
CA HIS A 88 -10.05 -5.65 11.42
C HIS A 88 -8.63 -6.16 11.18
N GLY A 89 -7.62 -5.47 11.73
CA GLY A 89 -6.23 -5.92 11.66
C GLY A 89 -6.02 -7.22 12.44
N ARG A 90 -6.63 -7.37 13.63
CA ARG A 90 -6.62 -8.60 14.41
C ARG A 90 -7.28 -9.76 13.65
N ALA A 91 -8.41 -9.50 13.01
CA ALA A 91 -9.10 -10.51 12.19
C ALA A 91 -8.24 -10.95 11.00
N PHE A 92 -7.56 -10.03 10.31
CA PHE A 92 -6.62 -10.37 9.25
C PHE A 92 -5.51 -11.31 9.74
N TYR A 93 -4.86 -10.98 10.87
CA TYR A 93 -3.78 -11.79 11.38
C TYR A 93 -4.26 -13.12 11.98
N ALA A 94 -5.49 -13.20 12.51
CA ALA A 94 -6.11 -14.44 12.91
C ALA A 94 -6.36 -15.35 11.69
N ALA A 95 -6.94 -14.81 10.62
CA ALA A 95 -7.14 -15.54 9.38
C ALA A 95 -5.82 -16.07 8.79
N LYS A 96 -4.76 -15.26 8.85
CA LYS A 96 -3.42 -15.66 8.42
C LYS A 96 -2.85 -16.78 9.30
N ALA A 97 -2.99 -16.68 10.62
CA ALA A 97 -2.50 -17.68 11.57
C ALA A 97 -3.26 -19.02 11.47
N MET A 98 -4.50 -18.99 11.04
CA MET A 98 -5.34 -20.17 10.82
C MET A 98 -5.25 -20.74 9.39
N ASP A 99 -4.44 -20.12 8.50
CA ASP A 99 -4.29 -20.50 7.09
C ASP A 99 -5.61 -20.43 6.28
N VAL A 100 -6.48 -19.49 6.64
CA VAL A 100 -7.79 -19.25 5.97
C VAL A 100 -7.88 -17.89 5.29
N LEU A 101 -6.75 -17.18 5.18
CA LEU A 101 -6.73 -15.82 4.65
C LEU A 101 -7.28 -15.73 3.22
N GLY A 102 -6.98 -16.72 2.37
CA GLY A 102 -7.45 -16.75 0.98
C GLY A 102 -8.98 -16.79 0.86
N GLN A 103 -9.69 -17.38 1.84
CA GLN A 103 -11.15 -17.35 1.92
C GLN A 103 -11.67 -16.12 2.65
N PHE A 104 -11.04 -15.75 3.75
CA PHE A 104 -11.50 -14.69 4.64
C PHE A 104 -11.33 -13.30 4.02
N HIS A 105 -10.18 -13.02 3.39
CA HIS A 105 -9.84 -11.69 2.93
C HIS A 105 -10.82 -11.12 1.90
N PRO A 106 -11.14 -11.80 0.79
CA PRO A 106 -12.14 -11.32 -0.16
C PRO A 106 -13.54 -11.26 0.45
N ALA A 107 -13.93 -12.25 1.26
CA ALA A 107 -15.24 -12.28 1.89
C ALA A 107 -15.46 -11.11 2.86
N MET A 108 -14.42 -10.70 3.60
CA MET A 108 -14.50 -9.57 4.51
C MET A 108 -14.71 -8.24 3.76
N PHE A 109 -14.04 -8.03 2.63
CA PHE A 109 -14.28 -6.87 1.77
C PHE A 109 -15.72 -6.88 1.20
N GLU A 110 -16.18 -8.00 0.68
CA GLU A 110 -17.53 -8.16 0.16
C GLU A 110 -18.59 -7.87 1.24
N ALA A 111 -18.44 -8.46 2.44
CA ALA A 111 -19.36 -8.27 3.55
C ALA A 111 -19.50 -6.78 3.94
N LEU A 112 -18.38 -6.05 4.03
CA LEU A 112 -18.39 -4.66 4.43
C LEU A 112 -18.90 -3.72 3.32
N HIS A 113 -18.48 -3.91 2.06
CA HIS A 113 -18.70 -2.94 1.00
C HIS A 113 -19.87 -3.26 0.07
N GLU A 114 -20.19 -4.53 -0.14
CA GLU A 114 -21.28 -4.98 -1.01
C GLU A 114 -22.55 -5.27 -0.21
N GLN A 115 -22.39 -5.92 0.96
CA GLN A 115 -23.51 -6.33 1.81
C GLN A 115 -23.83 -5.32 2.93
N GLY A 116 -22.95 -4.32 3.16
CA GLY A 116 -23.16 -3.27 4.16
C GLY A 116 -23.15 -3.78 5.61
N ARG A 117 -22.47 -4.90 5.86
CA ARG A 117 -22.39 -5.49 7.22
C ARG A 117 -21.53 -4.63 8.15
N GLN A 118 -21.89 -4.63 9.43
CA GLN A 118 -21.09 -4.04 10.50
C GLN A 118 -20.32 -5.17 11.20
N LEU A 119 -19.01 -5.24 10.94
CA LEU A 119 -18.12 -6.26 11.49
C LEU A 119 -17.11 -5.57 12.43
N ASP A 120 -17.62 -4.82 13.39
CA ASP A 120 -16.87 -3.92 14.29
C ASP A 120 -16.73 -4.48 15.73
N SER A 121 -17.14 -5.73 15.95
CA SER A 121 -16.99 -6.46 17.21
C SER A 121 -16.48 -7.88 16.98
N GLU A 122 -15.85 -8.46 18.02
CA GLU A 122 -15.39 -9.86 17.98
C GLU A 122 -16.55 -10.84 17.77
N GLU A 123 -17.72 -10.56 18.37
CA GLU A 123 -18.93 -11.35 18.21
C GLU A 123 -19.39 -11.35 16.73
N ALA A 124 -19.53 -10.16 16.12
CA ALA A 124 -19.96 -10.03 14.73
C ALA A 124 -18.97 -10.69 13.74
N ILE A 125 -17.66 -10.61 14.03
CA ILE A 125 -16.64 -11.28 13.21
C ILE A 125 -16.69 -12.80 13.43
N GLY A 126 -16.90 -13.27 14.66
CA GLY A 126 -17.05 -14.70 14.96
C GLY A 126 -18.23 -15.32 14.22
N GLU A 127 -19.41 -14.70 14.28
CA GLU A 127 -20.60 -15.12 13.52
C GLU A 127 -20.36 -15.11 12.00
N PHE A 128 -19.71 -14.06 11.49
CA PHE A 128 -19.34 -14.01 10.07
C PHE A 128 -18.41 -15.14 9.65
N VAL A 129 -17.46 -15.49 10.49
CA VAL A 129 -16.52 -16.59 10.25
C VAL A 129 -17.25 -17.95 10.25
N GLU A 130 -18.24 -18.14 11.12
CA GLU A 130 -19.10 -19.34 11.12
C GLU A 130 -19.93 -19.47 9.83
N GLU A 131 -20.46 -18.37 9.31
CA GLU A 131 -21.15 -18.35 8.01
C GLU A 131 -20.23 -18.79 6.86
N LEU A 132 -18.91 -18.54 6.97
CA LEU A 132 -17.92 -19.05 6.03
C LEU A 132 -17.57 -20.53 6.20
N GLY A 133 -18.20 -21.22 7.18
CA GLY A 133 -17.95 -22.62 7.49
C GLY A 133 -16.68 -22.85 8.31
N LEU A 134 -16.17 -21.83 8.98
CA LEU A 134 -14.98 -21.87 9.82
C LEU A 134 -15.37 -21.88 11.32
N ASP A 135 -14.42 -22.17 12.19
CA ASP A 135 -14.62 -22.18 13.64
C ASP A 135 -14.52 -20.75 14.21
N GLY A 136 -15.67 -20.11 14.47
CA GLY A 136 -15.78 -18.74 14.95
C GLY A 136 -15.17 -18.54 16.33
N ASP A 137 -15.41 -19.46 17.29
CA ASP A 137 -14.85 -19.38 18.64
C ASP A 137 -13.32 -19.45 18.61
N LYS A 138 -12.77 -20.38 17.83
CA LYS A 138 -11.32 -20.50 17.64
C LYS A 138 -10.74 -19.26 16.94
N PHE A 139 -11.47 -18.71 15.99
CA PHE A 139 -11.03 -17.49 15.28
C PHE A 139 -10.94 -16.31 16.25
N VAL A 140 -11.96 -16.05 17.04
CA VAL A 140 -11.98 -14.98 18.05
C VAL A 140 -10.87 -15.19 19.09
N ALA A 141 -10.69 -16.41 19.59
CA ALA A 141 -9.57 -16.71 20.49
C ALA A 141 -8.21 -16.47 19.84
N THR A 142 -8.07 -16.74 18.53
CA THR A 142 -6.85 -16.45 17.77
C THR A 142 -6.62 -14.95 17.62
N MET A 143 -7.67 -14.15 17.39
CA MET A 143 -7.58 -12.67 17.35
C MET A 143 -6.96 -12.09 18.62
N GLN A 144 -7.19 -12.72 19.78
CA GLN A 144 -6.69 -12.31 21.10
C GLN A 144 -5.31 -12.90 21.44
N SER A 145 -4.72 -13.67 20.54
CA SER A 145 -3.44 -14.36 20.80
C SER A 145 -2.24 -13.39 20.84
N PHE A 146 -1.21 -13.80 21.58
CA PHE A 146 0.08 -13.08 21.63
C PHE A 146 0.72 -12.92 20.24
N ALA A 147 0.55 -13.92 19.36
CA ALA A 147 1.09 -13.86 18.00
C ALA A 147 0.42 -12.75 17.18
N VAL A 148 -0.90 -12.61 17.30
CA VAL A 148 -1.65 -11.50 16.66
C VAL A 148 -1.22 -10.17 17.25
N ASP A 149 -1.08 -10.05 18.57
CA ASP A 149 -0.57 -8.84 19.22
C ASP A 149 0.83 -8.44 18.72
N ALA A 150 1.72 -9.41 18.55
CA ALA A 150 3.06 -9.14 18.02
C ALA A 150 3.02 -8.63 16.58
N ASN A 151 2.19 -9.23 15.72
CA ASN A 151 2.00 -8.79 14.36
C ASN A 151 1.36 -7.40 14.27
N MET A 152 0.39 -7.09 15.12
CA MET A 152 -0.23 -5.77 15.19
C MET A 152 0.76 -4.69 15.62
N ARG A 153 1.64 -4.97 16.59
CA ARG A 153 2.73 -4.05 16.96
C ARG A 153 3.67 -3.81 15.77
N ARG A 154 4.12 -4.89 15.14
CA ARG A 154 4.99 -4.78 13.95
C ARG A 154 4.35 -3.97 12.82
N ALA A 155 3.06 -4.15 12.57
CA ALA A 155 2.35 -3.39 11.55
C ALA A 155 2.33 -1.88 11.86
N ARG A 156 2.10 -1.50 13.14
CA ARG A 156 2.16 -0.10 13.56
C ARG A 156 3.56 0.49 13.45
N ASP A 157 4.59 -0.25 13.89
CA ASP A 157 5.98 0.18 13.82
C ASP A 157 6.41 0.43 12.35
N LEU A 158 6.02 -0.46 11.44
CA LEU A 158 6.31 -0.29 10.01
C LEU A 158 5.48 0.81 9.36
N GLN A 159 4.20 0.96 9.75
CA GLN A 159 3.35 2.07 9.33
C GLN A 159 3.99 3.43 9.68
N GLU A 160 4.52 3.57 10.90
CA GLU A 160 5.23 4.77 11.35
C GLU A 160 6.58 4.93 10.61
N THR A 161 7.38 3.87 10.56
CA THR A 161 8.70 3.86 9.90
C THR A 161 8.61 4.28 8.44
N TYR A 162 7.62 3.81 7.73
CA TYR A 162 7.40 4.14 6.32
C TYR A 162 6.61 5.43 6.11
N GLY A 163 6.14 6.07 7.18
CA GLY A 163 5.33 7.29 7.12
C GLY A 163 4.06 7.08 6.31
N ILE A 164 3.33 5.99 6.55
CA ILE A 164 2.06 5.71 5.88
C ILE A 164 0.99 6.64 6.43
N GLU A 165 0.36 7.44 5.57
CA GLU A 165 -0.63 8.46 5.95
C GLU A 165 -2.06 8.11 5.50
N GLY A 166 -2.23 7.02 4.74
CA GLY A 166 -3.54 6.59 4.24
C GLY A 166 -3.50 5.24 3.55
N THR A 167 -4.67 4.75 3.17
CA THR A 167 -4.85 3.44 2.51
C THR A 167 -5.68 3.56 1.22
N PRO A 168 -5.40 2.76 0.18
CA PRO A 168 -4.25 1.87 0.08
C PRO A 168 -2.93 2.64 -0.13
N SER A 169 -1.85 2.14 0.47
CA SER A 169 -0.48 2.56 0.18
C SER A 169 0.39 1.34 -0.03
N VAL A 170 1.30 1.38 -1.00
CA VAL A 170 2.22 0.28 -1.28
C VAL A 170 3.65 0.73 -1.03
N VAL A 171 4.37 -0.06 -0.24
CA VAL A 171 5.80 0.10 0.02
C VAL A 171 6.56 -0.93 -0.79
N ILE A 172 7.57 -0.51 -1.52
CA ILE A 172 8.41 -1.37 -2.34
C ILE A 172 9.85 -1.31 -1.78
N ASP A 173 10.40 -2.47 -1.46
CA ASP A 173 11.77 -2.68 -0.96
C ASP A 173 12.11 -1.83 0.29
N GLY A 174 11.10 -1.44 1.08
CA GLY A 174 11.28 -0.50 2.21
C GLY A 174 11.83 0.87 1.81
N ARG A 175 11.86 1.21 0.52
CA ARG A 175 12.52 2.40 -0.05
C ARG A 175 11.58 3.34 -0.80
N PHE A 176 10.52 2.81 -1.37
CA PHE A 176 9.56 3.59 -2.17
C PHE A 176 8.15 3.42 -1.63
N VAL A 177 7.41 4.50 -1.58
CA VAL A 177 5.99 4.48 -1.19
C VAL A 177 5.17 5.12 -2.29
N THR A 178 4.11 4.45 -2.72
CA THR A 178 3.11 4.97 -3.65
C THR A 178 1.68 4.77 -3.11
N SER A 179 0.75 5.50 -3.67
CA SER A 179 -0.68 5.38 -3.40
C SER A 179 -1.48 5.79 -4.63
N GLY A 180 -2.77 5.46 -4.68
CA GLY A 180 -3.64 5.87 -5.79
C GLY A 180 -3.71 7.39 -5.97
N GLY A 181 -3.62 8.16 -4.87
CA GLY A 181 -3.59 9.62 -4.92
C GLY A 181 -2.29 10.18 -5.52
N MET A 182 -1.15 9.59 -5.14
CA MET A 182 0.17 9.98 -5.67
C MET A 182 0.33 9.58 -7.14
N ALA A 183 -0.12 8.39 -7.50
CA ALA A 183 -0.01 7.89 -8.87
C ALA A 183 -1.05 8.50 -9.83
N GLY A 184 -2.12 9.11 -9.31
CA GLY A 184 -3.22 9.63 -10.13
C GLY A 184 -4.24 8.57 -10.57
N GLY A 185 -4.20 7.36 -9.99
CA GLY A 185 -5.11 6.25 -10.25
C GLY A 185 -4.48 4.89 -10.01
N PHE A 186 -5.30 3.84 -10.01
CA PHE A 186 -4.84 2.49 -9.67
C PHE A 186 -4.03 1.83 -10.80
N ASP A 187 -4.39 2.06 -12.06
CA ASP A 187 -3.62 1.55 -13.20
C ASP A 187 -2.18 2.09 -13.14
N ARG A 188 -2.04 3.41 -12.97
CA ARG A 188 -0.71 4.04 -12.83
C ARG A 188 0.02 3.61 -11.57
N MET A 189 -0.72 3.34 -10.47
CA MET A 189 -0.13 2.82 -9.24
C MET A 189 0.52 1.44 -9.44
N ILE A 190 -0.11 0.55 -10.21
CA ILE A 190 0.48 -0.76 -10.59
C ILE A 190 1.73 -0.56 -11.46
N GLU A 191 1.69 0.32 -12.46
CA GLU A 191 2.87 0.63 -13.27
C GLU A 191 4.04 1.15 -12.42
N VAL A 192 3.76 2.01 -11.44
CA VAL A 192 4.78 2.52 -10.48
C VAL A 192 5.35 1.39 -9.64
N ILE A 193 4.52 0.44 -9.18
CA ILE A 193 4.98 -0.74 -8.44
C ILE A 193 5.96 -1.53 -9.32
N ASP A 194 5.60 -1.84 -10.57
CA ASP A 194 6.47 -2.57 -11.51
C ASP A 194 7.80 -1.84 -11.76
N GLU A 195 7.74 -0.53 -12.02
CA GLU A 195 8.93 0.29 -12.23
C GLU A 195 9.87 0.27 -11.00
N ARG A 196 9.32 0.31 -9.79
CA ARG A 196 10.12 0.34 -8.56
C ARG A 196 10.64 -1.04 -8.18
N VAL A 197 9.88 -2.10 -8.42
CA VAL A 197 10.34 -3.49 -8.31
C VAL A 197 11.51 -3.73 -9.26
N ALA A 198 11.38 -3.35 -10.54
CA ALA A 198 12.46 -3.49 -11.52
C ALA A 198 13.72 -2.69 -11.11
N ALA A 199 13.56 -1.48 -10.57
CA ALA A 199 14.66 -0.68 -10.08
C ALA A 199 15.35 -1.29 -8.84
N ALA A 200 14.57 -1.89 -7.92
CA ALA A 200 15.10 -2.57 -6.74
C ALA A 200 15.92 -3.80 -7.12
N ARG A 201 15.41 -4.62 -8.03
CA ARG A 201 16.11 -5.81 -8.58
C ARG A 201 17.40 -5.45 -9.33
N GLY A 202 17.40 -4.34 -10.07
CA GLY A 202 18.59 -3.86 -10.81
C GLY A 202 19.67 -3.20 -9.96
N GLY A 203 19.37 -2.79 -8.73
CA GLY A 203 20.29 -2.13 -7.81
C GLY A 203 21.04 -3.08 -6.86
N SER A 204 20.80 -4.38 -6.93
CA SER A 204 21.42 -5.42 -6.10
C SER A 204 22.75 -5.97 -6.68
N ASN A 205 23.36 -5.29 -7.67
CA ASN A 205 24.68 -5.62 -8.26
C ASN A 205 25.76 -4.63 -7.79
#